data_c6be26757453dfcc4b7d2e21b333bc99
#
_entry.id   c6be26757453dfcc4b7d2e21b333bc99
#
_cell.length_a   1.000
_cell.length_b   1.000
_cell.length_c   1.000
_cell.angle_alpha   90.00
_cell.angle_beta   90.00
_cell.angle_gamma   90.00
#
_symmetry.space_group_name_H-M   'P 1'
#
loop_
_entity.id
_entity.type
_entity.pdbx_description
1 polymer ?
#
loop_
_entity_poly.entity_id
_entity_poly.type
_entity_poly.pdbx_seq_one_letter_code
_entity_poly.pdbx_strand_id
1 'polypeptide(L)'
;MFQGKRAVIFDMDGTLIDSVGIWNEVDRRILCRYGRNGADKLTEKEIQQQRDEILRMHRSAIDPYREYYIELKRRYDFEGSAEEAISARYELAQSMLADSIDYKPGAEVFLKELKRRGFILVIESTTKQSNMEVYRKKNCSIMAKASIDDTFEIVYTREDVENMKPDPEVYLKVMDVLGLDAEECLIFEDSLIGTEAAKASGAEVAVIHDRYSDDERDQINSLADYIIDDYYQACRMLMK
;
A
#
# COMPACT_ATOMS: atom_id res chain seq x y z
N MET A 1 11.28 12.28 15.87
CA MET A 1 10.37 11.30 15.25
C MET A 1 9.43 10.65 16.27
N PHE A 2 9.89 9.95 17.33
CA PHE A 2 9.00 9.18 18.22
C PHE A 2 8.60 9.91 19.54
N GLN A 3 9.19 11.05 19.83
CA GLN A 3 8.88 11.78 21.06
C GLN A 3 7.45 12.32 21.04
N GLY A 4 6.68 12.01 22.08
CA GLY A 4 5.27 12.40 22.19
C GLY A 4 4.29 11.53 21.37
N LYS A 5 4.78 10.58 20.56
CA LYS A 5 3.94 9.70 19.76
C LYS A 5 3.40 8.54 20.60
N ARG A 6 2.16 8.19 20.35
CA ARG A 6 1.43 7.07 20.98
C ARG A 6 1.03 6.01 19.96
N ALA A 7 0.71 6.43 18.73
CA ALA A 7 0.36 5.53 17.64
C ALA A 7 1.33 5.67 16.46
N VAL A 8 1.61 4.53 15.82
CA VAL A 8 2.30 4.46 14.53
C VAL A 8 1.38 3.78 13.54
N ILE A 9 1.03 4.51 12.49
CA ILE A 9 0.10 4.08 11.44
C ILE A 9 0.94 3.77 10.20
N PHE A 10 0.75 2.60 9.65
CA PHE A 10 1.50 2.14 8.48
C PHE A 10 0.57 1.96 7.29
N ASP A 11 0.94 2.52 6.15
CA ASP A 11 0.52 1.92 4.90
C ASP A 11 1.14 0.53 4.77
N MET A 12 0.59 -0.31 3.90
CA MET A 12 1.04 -1.69 3.79
C MET A 12 1.86 -1.95 2.52
N ASP A 13 1.25 -1.73 1.35
CA ASP A 13 1.84 -2.11 0.06
C ASP A 13 2.92 -1.11 -0.39
N GLY A 14 4.18 -1.52 -0.43
CA GLY A 14 5.33 -0.63 -0.69
C GLY A 14 5.90 0.00 0.58
N THR A 15 5.14 0.05 1.65
CA THR A 15 5.57 0.55 2.96
C THR A 15 6.08 -0.58 3.85
N LEU A 16 5.21 -1.43 4.40
CA LEU A 16 5.61 -2.55 5.27
C LEU A 16 6.11 -3.76 4.49
N ILE A 17 5.51 -4.04 3.34
CA ILE A 17 5.77 -5.22 2.52
C ILE A 17 6.23 -4.84 1.11
N ASP A 18 7.08 -5.67 0.51
CA ASP A 18 7.56 -5.50 -0.87
C ASP A 18 6.55 -6.12 -1.87
N SER A 19 5.43 -5.43 -2.07
CA SER A 19 4.31 -5.95 -2.86
C SER A 19 4.02 -5.19 -4.15
N VAL A 20 4.53 -3.96 -4.34
CA VAL A 20 4.19 -3.15 -5.52
C VAL A 20 4.58 -3.85 -6.83
N GLY A 21 5.73 -4.50 -6.86
CA GLY A 21 6.18 -5.29 -8.00
C GLY A 21 5.27 -6.46 -8.35
N ILE A 22 4.60 -7.06 -7.36
CA ILE A 22 3.62 -8.14 -7.59
C ILE A 22 2.41 -7.62 -8.38
N TRP A 23 1.92 -6.42 -8.04
CA TRP A 23 0.79 -5.83 -8.78
C TRP A 23 1.14 -5.54 -10.24
N ASN A 24 2.36 -5.11 -10.52
CA ASN A 24 2.84 -4.92 -11.88
C ASN A 24 2.95 -6.26 -12.62
N GLU A 25 3.48 -7.29 -11.98
CA GLU A 25 3.58 -8.64 -12.56
C GLU A 25 2.20 -9.29 -12.78
N VAL A 26 1.27 -9.12 -11.86
CA VAL A 26 -0.13 -9.56 -12.02
C VAL A 26 -0.75 -8.89 -13.25
N ASP A 27 -0.66 -7.57 -13.35
CA ASP A 27 -1.22 -6.82 -14.48
C ASP A 27 -0.53 -7.21 -15.79
N ARG A 28 0.79 -7.43 -15.79
CA ARG A 28 1.54 -7.94 -16.94
C ARG A 28 1.02 -9.30 -17.40
N ARG A 29 0.78 -10.24 -16.49
CA ARG A 29 0.23 -11.57 -16.84
C ARG A 29 -1.18 -11.48 -17.40
N ILE A 30 -2.01 -10.60 -16.88
CA ILE A 30 -3.35 -10.36 -17.42
C ILE A 30 -3.27 -9.76 -18.82
N LEU A 31 -2.41 -8.76 -19.03
CA LEU A 31 -2.16 -8.18 -20.35
C LEU A 31 -1.66 -9.21 -21.36
N CYS A 32 -0.73 -10.07 -20.96
CA CYS A 32 -0.23 -11.16 -21.83
C CYS A 32 -1.32 -12.20 -22.15
N ARG A 33 -2.22 -12.49 -21.20
CA ARG A 33 -3.26 -13.52 -21.36
C ARG A 33 -4.42 -13.05 -22.23
N TYR A 34 -4.89 -11.84 -22.00
CA TYR A 34 -6.12 -11.32 -22.60
C TYR A 34 -5.88 -10.27 -23.68
N GLY A 35 -4.77 -9.54 -23.62
CA GLY A 35 -4.49 -8.42 -24.51
C GLY A 35 -3.91 -8.84 -25.85
N ARG A 36 -4.17 -7.99 -26.86
CA ARG A 36 -3.60 -8.02 -28.21
C ARG A 36 -2.80 -6.73 -28.43
N ASN A 37 -2.47 -6.43 -29.66
CA ASN A 37 -1.93 -5.12 -30.08
C ASN A 37 -0.70 -4.66 -29.28
N GLY A 38 0.22 -5.60 -28.94
CA GLY A 38 1.47 -5.27 -28.25
C GLY A 38 1.36 -5.18 -26.73
N ALA A 39 0.25 -5.63 -26.13
CA ALA A 39 0.10 -5.71 -24.66
C ALA A 39 1.22 -6.53 -23.98
N ASP A 40 1.72 -7.57 -24.67
CA ASP A 40 2.81 -8.45 -24.25
C ASP A 40 4.19 -7.79 -24.24
N LYS A 41 4.32 -6.61 -24.83
CA LYS A 41 5.61 -5.88 -24.98
C LYS A 41 5.78 -4.78 -23.92
N LEU A 42 4.77 -4.51 -23.13
CA LEU A 42 4.82 -3.47 -22.12
C LEU A 42 5.81 -3.83 -21.01
N THR A 43 6.62 -2.86 -20.63
CA THR A 43 7.48 -2.95 -19.46
C THR A 43 6.69 -2.77 -18.18
N GLU A 44 7.22 -3.23 -17.06
CA GLU A 44 6.61 -3.01 -15.74
C GLU A 44 6.33 -1.53 -15.46
N LYS A 45 7.27 -0.66 -15.83
CA LYS A 45 7.11 0.79 -15.67
C LYS A 45 5.94 1.34 -16.49
N GLU A 46 5.81 0.94 -17.75
CA GLU A 46 4.70 1.37 -18.61
C GLU A 46 3.36 0.86 -18.07
N ILE A 47 3.31 -0.37 -17.56
CA ILE A 47 2.12 -0.95 -16.94
C ILE A 47 1.72 -0.13 -15.70
N GLN A 48 2.67 0.17 -14.82
CA GLN A 48 2.43 0.97 -13.63
C GLN A 48 1.94 2.38 -14.00
N GLN A 49 2.65 3.07 -14.88
CA GLN A 49 2.27 4.42 -15.31
C GLN A 49 0.87 4.47 -15.92
N GLN A 50 0.51 3.49 -16.76
CA GLN A 50 -0.84 3.41 -17.32
C GLN A 50 -1.90 3.16 -16.26
N ARG A 51 -1.61 2.28 -15.29
CA ARG A 51 -2.51 2.02 -14.17
C ARG A 51 -2.75 3.29 -13.36
N ASP A 52 -1.70 3.96 -12.97
CA ASP A 52 -1.77 5.16 -12.13
C ASP A 52 -2.48 6.31 -12.87
N GLU A 53 -2.20 6.50 -14.17
CA GLU A 53 -2.91 7.46 -15.02
C GLU A 53 -4.41 7.18 -15.05
N ILE A 54 -4.81 5.95 -15.36
CA ILE A 54 -6.22 5.59 -15.51
C ILE A 54 -6.95 5.65 -14.16
N LEU A 55 -6.36 5.16 -13.08
CA LEU A 55 -6.95 5.23 -11.75
C LEU A 55 -7.13 6.69 -11.29
N ARG A 56 -6.17 7.56 -11.61
CA ARG A 56 -6.26 9.00 -11.33
C ARG A 56 -7.41 9.66 -12.12
N MET A 57 -7.59 9.30 -13.39
CA MET A 57 -8.72 9.79 -14.22
C MET A 57 -10.08 9.33 -13.67
N HIS A 58 -10.16 8.14 -13.14
CA HIS A 58 -11.40 7.52 -12.66
C HIS A 58 -11.52 7.49 -11.13
N ARG A 59 -10.81 8.36 -10.41
CA ARG A 59 -10.77 8.38 -8.93
C ARG A 59 -12.15 8.51 -8.27
N SER A 60 -13.11 9.14 -8.96
CA SER A 60 -14.48 9.33 -8.47
C SER A 60 -15.45 8.22 -8.93
N ALA A 61 -14.98 7.20 -9.63
CA ALA A 61 -15.81 6.07 -10.03
C ALA A 61 -16.07 5.13 -8.84
N ILE A 62 -17.21 4.46 -8.84
CA ILE A 62 -17.58 3.47 -7.82
C ILE A 62 -16.53 2.35 -7.72
N ASP A 63 -15.99 1.92 -8.86
CA ASP A 63 -14.90 0.95 -8.94
C ASP A 63 -13.85 1.43 -9.97
N PRO A 64 -12.82 2.18 -9.53
CA PRO A 64 -11.75 2.67 -10.41
C PRO A 64 -10.98 1.54 -11.12
N TYR A 65 -10.83 0.38 -10.49
CA TYR A 65 -10.17 -0.77 -11.11
C TYR A 65 -11.01 -1.40 -12.22
N ARG A 66 -12.33 -1.37 -12.11
CA ARG A 66 -13.20 -1.79 -13.20
C ARG A 66 -13.02 -0.89 -14.43
N GLU A 67 -12.96 0.42 -14.22
CA GLU A 67 -12.68 1.39 -15.30
C GLU A 67 -11.29 1.17 -15.90
N TYR A 68 -10.28 0.87 -15.08
CA TYR A 68 -8.95 0.50 -15.56
C TYR A 68 -9.00 -0.67 -16.55
N TYR A 69 -9.72 -1.74 -16.22
CA TYR A 69 -9.82 -2.90 -17.09
C TYR A 69 -10.68 -2.66 -18.35
N ILE A 70 -11.71 -1.82 -18.27
CA ILE A 70 -12.47 -1.36 -19.43
C ILE A 70 -11.54 -0.61 -20.39
N GLU A 71 -10.70 0.29 -19.87
CA GLU A 71 -9.76 1.04 -20.68
C GLU A 71 -8.66 0.16 -21.28
N LEU A 72 -8.11 -0.80 -20.53
CA LEU A 72 -7.15 -1.77 -21.04
C LEU A 72 -7.76 -2.62 -22.17
N LYS A 73 -9.00 -3.08 -21.99
CA LYS A 73 -9.73 -3.80 -23.05
C LYS A 73 -9.83 -2.98 -24.33
N ARG A 74 -10.16 -1.70 -24.20
CA ARG A 74 -10.26 -0.78 -25.33
C ARG A 74 -8.91 -0.57 -26.03
N ARG A 75 -7.82 -0.38 -25.25
CA ARG A 75 -6.46 -0.12 -25.79
C ARG A 75 -5.83 -1.34 -26.42
N TYR A 76 -6.03 -2.50 -25.82
CA TYR A 76 -5.31 -3.74 -26.16
C TYR A 76 -6.22 -4.85 -26.71
N ASP A 77 -7.45 -4.52 -27.08
CA ASP A 77 -8.40 -5.45 -27.70
C ASP A 77 -8.48 -6.81 -26.94
N PHE A 78 -8.82 -6.74 -25.64
CA PHE A 78 -8.89 -7.93 -24.80
C PHE A 78 -9.87 -8.96 -25.32
N GLU A 79 -9.46 -10.22 -25.33
CA GLU A 79 -10.38 -11.35 -25.46
C GLU A 79 -11.24 -11.47 -24.19
N GLY A 80 -12.52 -11.77 -24.34
CA GLY A 80 -13.46 -11.86 -23.21
C GLY A 80 -13.93 -10.52 -22.67
N SER A 81 -14.51 -10.53 -21.50
CA SER A 81 -15.03 -9.34 -20.80
C SER A 81 -14.01 -8.72 -19.87
N ALA A 82 -14.23 -7.47 -19.48
CA ALA A 82 -13.43 -6.81 -18.44
C ALA A 82 -13.60 -7.54 -17.09
N GLU A 83 -14.81 -8.02 -16.81
CA GLU A 83 -15.15 -8.76 -15.59
C GLU A 83 -14.36 -10.08 -15.48
N GLU A 84 -14.20 -10.80 -16.58
CA GLU A 84 -13.36 -12.02 -16.63
C GLU A 84 -11.89 -11.69 -16.33
N ALA A 85 -11.35 -10.63 -16.93
CA ALA A 85 -9.98 -10.19 -16.68
C ALA A 85 -9.78 -9.74 -15.22
N ILE A 86 -10.75 -9.02 -14.64
CA ILE A 86 -10.75 -8.60 -13.23
C ILE A 86 -10.75 -9.82 -12.30
N SER A 87 -11.64 -10.81 -12.54
CA SER A 87 -11.70 -12.03 -11.74
C SER A 87 -10.36 -12.78 -11.78
N ALA A 88 -9.83 -12.99 -12.98
CA ALA A 88 -8.53 -13.65 -13.16
C ALA A 88 -7.39 -12.91 -12.48
N ARG A 89 -7.42 -11.55 -12.48
CA ARG A 89 -6.46 -10.73 -11.76
C ARG A 89 -6.47 -11.00 -10.26
N TYR A 90 -7.66 -11.00 -9.67
CA TYR A 90 -7.77 -11.22 -8.21
C TYR A 90 -7.35 -12.64 -7.83
N GLU A 91 -7.72 -13.66 -8.58
CA GLU A 91 -7.28 -15.04 -8.33
C GLU A 91 -5.75 -15.17 -8.41
N LEU A 92 -5.15 -14.60 -9.45
CA LEU A 92 -3.70 -14.61 -9.62
C LEU A 92 -3.00 -13.81 -8.51
N ALA A 93 -3.51 -12.62 -8.19
CA ALA A 93 -2.96 -11.81 -7.11
C ALA A 93 -2.98 -12.57 -5.77
N GLN A 94 -4.11 -13.16 -5.39
CA GLN A 94 -4.21 -13.91 -4.12
C GLN A 94 -3.18 -15.03 -4.01
N SER A 95 -2.92 -15.78 -5.09
CA SER A 95 -1.87 -16.81 -5.09
C SER A 95 -0.48 -16.19 -4.89
N MET A 96 -0.16 -15.13 -5.64
CA MET A 96 1.16 -14.49 -5.54
C MET A 96 1.37 -13.81 -4.18
N LEU A 97 0.32 -13.19 -3.61
CA LEU A 97 0.38 -12.56 -2.29
C LEU A 97 0.63 -13.59 -1.17
N ALA A 98 0.11 -14.81 -1.32
CA ALA A 98 0.34 -15.88 -0.34
C ALA A 98 1.78 -16.39 -0.34
N ASP A 99 2.41 -16.50 -1.52
CA ASP A 99 3.63 -17.27 -1.69
C ASP A 99 4.89 -16.40 -1.87
N SER A 100 4.73 -15.16 -2.36
CA SER A 100 5.88 -14.37 -2.85
C SER A 100 6.13 -13.07 -2.08
N ILE A 101 5.22 -12.67 -1.18
CA ILE A 101 5.33 -11.41 -0.42
C ILE A 101 5.94 -11.65 0.95
N ASP A 102 6.81 -10.72 1.34
CA ASP A 102 7.40 -10.65 2.67
C ASP A 102 7.48 -9.20 3.17
N TYR A 103 7.73 -9.05 4.46
CA TYR A 103 8.08 -7.76 5.03
C TYR A 103 9.33 -7.17 4.37
N LYS A 104 9.35 -5.85 4.19
CA LYS A 104 10.59 -5.17 3.82
C LYS A 104 11.68 -5.45 4.87
N PRO A 105 12.97 -5.45 4.47
CA PRO A 105 14.08 -5.79 5.36
C PRO A 105 14.06 -4.98 6.66
N GLY A 106 13.94 -5.68 7.80
CA GLY A 106 13.93 -5.09 9.14
C GLY A 106 12.57 -4.59 9.63
N ALA A 107 11.52 -4.61 8.81
CA ALA A 107 10.19 -4.15 9.22
C ALA A 107 9.66 -4.96 10.41
N GLU A 108 9.79 -6.27 10.38
CA GLU A 108 9.34 -7.15 11.46
C GLU A 108 10.09 -6.90 12.79
N VAL A 109 11.37 -6.53 12.71
CA VAL A 109 12.17 -6.15 13.90
C VAL A 109 11.68 -4.82 14.45
N PHE A 110 11.44 -3.85 13.57
CA PHE A 110 10.94 -2.54 13.92
C PHE A 110 9.55 -2.60 14.57
N LEU A 111 8.62 -3.36 14.01
CA LEU A 111 7.28 -3.57 14.55
C LEU A 111 7.33 -4.17 15.96
N LYS A 112 8.14 -5.21 16.16
CA LYS A 112 8.33 -5.85 17.48
C LYS A 112 8.89 -4.87 18.50
N GLU A 113 9.83 -4.01 18.11
CA GLU A 113 10.42 -3.03 19.03
C GLU A 113 9.42 -1.91 19.36
N LEU A 114 8.64 -1.42 18.40
CA LEU A 114 7.57 -0.46 18.66
C LEU A 114 6.54 -1.03 19.66
N LYS A 115 6.08 -2.25 19.41
CA LYS A 115 5.13 -2.93 20.30
C LYS A 115 5.69 -3.12 21.70
N ARG A 116 6.96 -3.53 21.83
CA ARG A 116 7.65 -3.66 23.11
C ARG A 116 7.71 -2.35 23.90
N ARG A 117 7.75 -1.22 23.20
CA ARG A 117 7.74 0.13 23.79
C ARG A 117 6.34 0.68 24.07
N GLY A 118 5.30 -0.08 23.75
CA GLY A 118 3.92 0.27 24.05
C GLY A 118 3.25 1.20 23.04
N PHE A 119 3.79 1.32 21.81
CA PHE A 119 3.09 2.02 20.73
C PHE A 119 1.87 1.23 20.28
N ILE A 120 0.79 1.94 19.98
CA ILE A 120 -0.37 1.40 19.26
C ILE A 120 0.03 1.31 17.78
N LEU A 121 -0.10 0.11 17.20
CA LEU A 121 0.23 -0.12 15.79
C LEU A 121 -1.03 -0.29 14.97
N VAL A 122 -1.10 0.39 13.84
CA VAL A 122 -2.24 0.37 12.93
C VAL A 122 -1.76 0.13 11.50
N ILE A 123 -2.48 -0.72 10.77
CA ILE A 123 -2.39 -0.80 9.31
C ILE A 123 -3.55 0.00 8.71
N GLU A 124 -3.26 0.81 7.73
CA GLU A 124 -4.23 1.30 6.77
C GLU A 124 -3.75 1.01 5.36
N SER A 125 -4.62 0.55 4.49
CA SER A 125 -4.23 0.15 3.13
C SER A 125 -5.37 0.36 2.15
N THR A 126 -5.02 0.79 0.94
CA THR A 126 -5.97 0.82 -0.19
C THR A 126 -6.25 -0.55 -0.78
N THR A 127 -5.60 -1.60 -0.28
CA THR A 127 -5.85 -2.98 -0.71
C THR A 127 -7.23 -3.46 -0.27
N LYS A 128 -7.82 -4.38 -1.04
CA LYS A 128 -9.11 -4.97 -0.68
C LYS A 128 -9.00 -5.89 0.53
N GLN A 129 -10.06 -5.97 1.33
CA GLN A 129 -10.15 -6.87 2.47
C GLN A 129 -9.82 -8.32 2.08
N SER A 130 -10.24 -8.79 0.91
CA SER A 130 -9.93 -10.14 0.42
C SER A 130 -8.42 -10.40 0.27
N ASN A 131 -7.64 -9.39 -0.11
CA ASN A 131 -6.17 -9.51 -0.20
C ASN A 131 -5.53 -9.42 1.19
N MET A 132 -6.05 -8.54 2.06
CA MET A 132 -5.60 -8.47 3.46
C MET A 132 -5.79 -9.82 4.18
N GLU A 133 -6.89 -10.53 3.92
CA GLU A 133 -7.10 -11.88 4.45
C GLU A 133 -6.07 -12.90 3.97
N VAL A 134 -5.51 -12.74 2.76
CA VAL A 134 -4.40 -13.58 2.29
C VAL A 134 -3.16 -13.35 3.14
N TYR A 135 -2.80 -12.09 3.40
CA TYR A 135 -1.67 -11.75 4.28
C TYR A 135 -1.86 -12.29 5.69
N ARG A 136 -3.06 -12.17 6.24
CA ARG A 136 -3.40 -12.58 7.61
C ARG A 136 -3.42 -14.11 7.80
N LYS A 137 -3.89 -14.88 6.79
CA LYS A 137 -4.26 -16.29 6.97
C LYS A 137 -3.53 -17.27 6.07
N LYS A 138 -2.88 -16.81 5.01
CA LYS A 138 -2.27 -17.68 4.00
C LYS A 138 -0.79 -17.40 3.78
N ASN A 139 -0.33 -16.17 4.01
CA ASN A 139 1.09 -15.84 3.84
C ASN A 139 1.89 -16.31 5.05
N CYS A 140 2.56 -17.46 4.91
CA CYS A 140 3.32 -18.08 6.00
C CYS A 140 4.48 -17.21 6.50
N SER A 141 5.12 -16.41 5.65
CA SER A 141 6.23 -15.54 6.04
C SER A 141 5.77 -14.41 6.95
N ILE A 142 4.71 -13.69 6.55
CA ILE A 142 4.12 -12.62 7.37
C ILE A 142 3.63 -13.17 8.71
N MET A 143 2.90 -14.29 8.68
CA MET A 143 2.37 -14.93 9.90
C MET A 143 3.49 -15.32 10.86
N ALA A 144 4.60 -15.84 10.36
CA ALA A 144 5.70 -16.30 11.20
C ALA A 144 6.57 -15.16 11.75
N LYS A 145 6.73 -14.06 11.02
CA LYS A 145 7.62 -12.95 11.37
C LYS A 145 6.96 -11.93 12.30
N ALA A 146 5.81 -11.41 11.90
CA ALA A 146 4.97 -10.51 12.69
C ALA A 146 3.52 -10.67 12.21
N SER A 147 2.77 -11.58 12.81
CA SER A 147 1.37 -11.83 12.47
C SER A 147 0.58 -10.51 12.57
N ILE A 148 -0.22 -10.22 11.54
CA ILE A 148 -1.01 -8.99 11.49
C ILE A 148 -1.96 -8.94 12.68
N ASP A 149 -2.65 -10.05 12.97
CA ASP A 149 -3.64 -10.13 14.05
C ASP A 149 -3.04 -9.93 15.45
N ASP A 150 -1.79 -10.36 15.66
CA ASP A 150 -1.12 -10.21 16.95
C ASP A 150 -0.35 -8.88 17.08
N THR A 151 -0.07 -8.21 15.96
CA THR A 151 0.82 -7.05 15.92
C THR A 151 0.05 -5.74 15.93
N PHE A 152 -1.07 -5.66 15.21
CA PHE A 152 -1.80 -4.42 14.97
C PHE A 152 -3.15 -4.42 15.69
N GLU A 153 -3.49 -3.29 16.32
CA GLU A 153 -4.76 -3.07 17.01
C GLU A 153 -5.90 -2.78 16.03
N ILE A 154 -5.60 -2.11 14.91
CA ILE A 154 -6.58 -1.76 13.88
C ILE A 154 -5.97 -2.09 12.51
N VAL A 155 -6.80 -2.64 11.63
CA VAL A 155 -6.47 -2.87 10.22
C VAL A 155 -7.62 -2.33 9.39
N TYR A 156 -7.37 -1.23 8.68
CA TYR A 156 -8.32 -0.68 7.71
C TYR A 156 -7.90 -1.03 6.29
N THR A 157 -8.90 -1.32 5.47
CA THR A 157 -8.78 -1.70 4.07
C THR A 157 -9.60 -0.75 3.20
N ARG A 158 -9.57 -0.96 1.89
CA ARG A 158 -10.32 -0.16 0.92
C ARG A 158 -11.81 -0.02 1.28
N GLU A 159 -12.41 -1.05 1.86
CA GLU A 159 -13.83 -1.11 2.19
C GLU A 159 -14.19 -0.31 3.44
N ASP A 160 -13.22 0.14 4.22
CA ASP A 160 -13.43 0.86 5.48
C ASP A 160 -13.56 2.37 5.31
N VAL A 161 -13.36 2.90 4.08
CA VAL A 161 -13.41 4.34 3.77
C VAL A 161 -14.28 4.63 2.55
N GLU A 162 -14.86 5.82 2.53
CA GLU A 162 -15.60 6.33 1.36
C GLU A 162 -14.62 6.93 0.34
N ASN A 163 -13.68 7.76 0.80
CA ASN A 163 -12.71 8.45 -0.02
C ASN A 163 -11.33 7.82 0.13
N MET A 164 -10.69 7.51 -1.02
CA MET A 164 -9.33 6.97 -1.05
C MET A 164 -8.29 8.09 -0.98
N LYS A 165 -7.06 7.75 -0.61
CA LYS A 165 -5.88 8.63 -0.75
C LYS A 165 -5.90 9.29 -2.16
N PRO A 166 -5.61 10.58 -2.28
CA PRO A 166 -4.98 11.46 -1.28
C PRO A 166 -5.94 12.11 -0.27
N ASP A 167 -7.20 11.67 -0.16
CA ASP A 167 -8.10 12.12 0.92
C ASP A 167 -7.59 11.60 2.27
N PRO A 168 -7.53 12.43 3.33
CA PRO A 168 -7.03 12.04 4.65
C PRO A 168 -8.00 11.18 5.47
N GLU A 169 -9.16 10.82 4.95
CA GLU A 169 -10.27 10.17 5.68
C GLU A 169 -9.79 9.00 6.54
N VAL A 170 -8.98 8.10 5.97
CA VAL A 170 -8.54 6.90 6.69
C VAL A 170 -7.70 7.22 7.91
N TYR A 171 -6.81 8.20 7.82
CA TYR A 171 -5.95 8.63 8.93
C TYR A 171 -6.76 9.34 10.01
N LEU A 172 -7.67 10.24 9.62
CA LEU A 172 -8.58 10.93 10.55
C LEU A 172 -9.48 9.93 11.28
N LYS A 173 -9.97 8.92 10.57
CA LYS A 173 -10.77 7.84 11.18
C LYS A 173 -9.98 7.01 12.20
N VAL A 174 -8.71 6.71 11.93
CA VAL A 174 -7.83 6.04 12.89
C VAL A 174 -7.66 6.90 14.14
N MET A 175 -7.36 8.19 13.99
CA MET A 175 -7.16 9.11 15.11
C MET A 175 -8.44 9.25 15.97
N ASP A 176 -9.60 9.38 15.32
CA ASP A 176 -10.89 9.46 16.01
C ASP A 176 -11.18 8.21 16.83
N VAL A 177 -11.02 7.02 16.24
CA VAL A 177 -11.24 5.74 16.94
C VAL A 177 -10.28 5.53 18.10
N LEU A 178 -9.03 5.99 17.98
CA LEU A 178 -8.03 5.89 19.06
C LEU A 178 -8.17 7.02 20.10
N GLY A 179 -8.92 8.09 19.82
CA GLY A 179 -9.01 9.28 20.65
C GLY A 179 -7.66 9.97 20.77
N LEU A 180 -6.92 10.10 19.65
CA LEU A 180 -5.60 10.70 19.58
C LEU A 180 -5.61 11.93 18.67
N ASP A 181 -4.81 12.93 19.05
CA ASP A 181 -4.53 14.08 18.21
C ASP A 181 -3.45 13.73 17.15
N ALA A 182 -3.41 14.50 16.07
CA ALA A 182 -2.48 14.27 14.96
C ALA A 182 -1.00 14.29 15.42
N GLU A 183 -0.67 15.13 16.39
CA GLU A 183 0.66 15.25 16.98
C GLU A 183 1.08 13.98 17.74
N GLU A 184 0.12 13.16 18.22
CA GLU A 184 0.38 11.89 18.91
C GLU A 184 0.56 10.72 17.94
N CYS A 185 0.33 10.95 16.63
CA CYS A 185 0.43 9.95 15.57
C CYS A 185 1.67 10.17 14.71
N LEU A 186 2.26 9.06 14.22
CA LEU A 186 3.30 9.06 13.20
C LEU A 186 2.84 8.12 12.08
N ILE A 187 2.85 8.59 10.85
CA ILE A 187 2.43 7.81 9.69
C ILE A 187 3.67 7.38 8.89
N PHE A 188 3.74 6.10 8.51
CA PHE A 188 4.72 5.57 7.56
C PHE A 188 4.06 5.35 6.21
N GLU A 189 4.70 5.88 5.16
CA GLU A 189 4.24 5.84 3.77
C GLU A 189 5.42 5.67 2.81
N ASP A 190 5.14 5.32 1.53
CA ASP A 190 6.13 5.23 0.45
C ASP A 190 5.72 6.01 -0.81
N SER A 191 4.43 6.28 -0.99
CA SER A 191 3.83 6.85 -2.20
C SER A 191 3.52 8.35 -2.07
N LEU A 192 3.44 9.05 -3.22
CA LEU A 192 3.07 10.47 -3.22
C LEU A 192 1.64 10.68 -2.71
N ILE A 193 0.69 9.93 -3.23
CA ILE A 193 -0.73 10.06 -2.84
C ILE A 193 -0.95 9.74 -1.36
N GLY A 194 -0.21 8.78 -0.82
CA GLY A 194 -0.27 8.43 0.60
C GLY A 194 0.38 9.51 1.48
N THR A 195 1.52 10.04 1.05
CA THR A 195 2.19 11.16 1.74
C THR A 195 1.32 12.41 1.75
N GLU A 196 0.64 12.73 0.63
CA GLU A 196 -0.32 13.84 0.57
C GLU A 196 -1.47 13.65 1.56
N ALA A 197 -2.06 12.44 1.61
CA ALA A 197 -3.12 12.10 2.55
C ALA A 197 -2.66 12.20 4.01
N ALA A 198 -1.46 11.66 4.31
CA ALA A 198 -0.87 11.73 5.64
C ALA A 198 -0.64 13.19 6.09
N LYS A 199 -0.08 14.03 5.23
CA LYS A 199 0.11 15.47 5.52
C LYS A 199 -1.21 16.21 5.69
N ALA A 200 -2.22 15.90 4.87
CA ALA A 200 -3.55 16.50 4.97
C ALA A 200 -4.27 16.13 6.29
N SER A 201 -3.93 15.00 6.92
CA SER A 201 -4.46 14.62 8.23
C SER A 201 -3.88 15.44 9.41
N GLY A 202 -2.79 16.19 9.19
CA GLY A 202 -2.09 16.97 10.20
C GLY A 202 -1.01 16.19 10.97
N ALA A 203 -0.87 14.87 10.77
CA ALA A 203 0.16 14.07 11.41
C ALA A 203 1.54 14.24 10.74
N GLU A 204 2.60 13.89 11.49
CA GLU A 204 3.93 13.77 10.92
C GLU A 204 4.04 12.50 10.06
N VAL A 205 4.73 12.60 8.93
CA VAL A 205 4.93 11.49 8.01
C VAL A 205 6.41 11.13 7.87
N ALA A 206 6.70 9.85 8.05
CA ALA A 206 7.98 9.22 7.76
C ALA A 206 7.84 8.42 6.45
N VAL A 207 8.60 8.78 5.44
CA VAL A 207 8.56 8.11 4.15
C VAL A 207 9.67 7.08 4.07
N ILE A 208 9.27 5.81 3.86
CA ILE A 208 10.21 4.70 3.58
C ILE A 208 10.47 4.62 2.08
N HIS A 209 11.71 4.30 1.70
CA HIS A 209 12.04 4.16 0.30
C HIS A 209 11.37 2.94 -0.35
N ASP A 210 10.67 3.19 -1.46
CA ASP A 210 10.25 2.18 -2.41
C ASP A 210 10.67 2.56 -3.84
N ARG A 211 11.27 1.61 -4.58
CA ARG A 211 11.79 1.85 -5.95
C ARG A 211 10.71 2.21 -6.96
N TYR A 212 9.47 1.79 -6.70
CA TYR A 212 8.35 2.06 -7.60
C TYR A 212 7.79 3.48 -7.44
N SER A 213 8.24 4.21 -6.39
CA SER A 213 7.93 5.61 -6.15
C SER A 213 9.06 6.56 -6.55
N ASP A 214 10.14 6.06 -7.19
CA ASP A 214 11.34 6.86 -7.52
C ASP A 214 11.04 8.01 -8.49
N ASP A 215 10.08 7.87 -9.40
CA ASP A 215 9.70 8.95 -10.33
C ASP A 215 9.05 10.16 -9.62
N GLU A 216 8.46 9.96 -8.43
CA GLU A 216 7.82 11.00 -7.62
C GLU A 216 8.66 11.34 -6.37
N ARG A 217 9.87 10.82 -6.24
CA ARG A 217 10.74 10.89 -5.05
C ARG A 217 10.98 12.31 -4.56
N ASP A 218 11.27 13.26 -5.46
CA ASP A 218 11.53 14.65 -5.08
C ASP A 218 10.28 15.30 -4.45
N GLN A 219 9.10 15.00 -4.97
CA GLN A 219 7.82 15.51 -4.44
C GLN A 219 7.53 14.89 -3.07
N ILE A 220 7.67 13.57 -2.95
CA ILE A 220 7.51 12.82 -1.71
C ILE A 220 8.44 13.39 -0.62
N ASN A 221 9.72 13.52 -0.92
CA ASN A 221 10.72 14.03 0.01
C ASN A 221 10.44 15.48 0.45
N SER A 222 9.84 16.30 -0.42
CA SER A 222 9.48 17.68 -0.09
C SER A 222 8.34 17.80 0.91
N LEU A 223 7.48 16.78 0.99
CA LEU A 223 6.33 16.72 1.90
C LEU A 223 6.67 16.00 3.22
N ALA A 224 7.62 15.07 3.20
CA ALA A 224 7.97 14.23 4.32
C ALA A 224 8.59 15.02 5.49
N ASP A 225 8.21 14.66 6.72
CA ASP A 225 8.89 15.16 7.93
C ASP A 225 10.17 14.34 8.21
N TYR A 226 10.16 13.06 7.81
CA TYR A 226 11.31 12.14 7.95
C TYR A 226 11.45 11.29 6.69
N ILE A 227 12.69 11.15 6.22
CA ILE A 227 13.05 10.29 5.08
C ILE A 227 13.82 9.10 5.62
N ILE A 228 13.35 7.90 5.34
CA ILE A 228 13.86 6.63 5.87
C ILE A 228 14.27 5.73 4.71
N ASP A 229 15.53 5.32 4.68
CA ASP A 229 16.06 4.44 3.62
C ASP A 229 15.61 2.99 3.83
N ASP A 230 15.63 2.52 5.08
CA ASP A 230 15.23 1.17 5.48
C ASP A 230 14.77 1.12 6.96
N TYR A 231 14.12 0.00 7.33
CA TYR A 231 13.66 -0.17 8.71
C TYR A 231 14.79 -0.37 9.73
N TYR A 232 16.00 -0.69 9.32
CA TYR A 232 17.14 -0.70 10.24
C TYR A 232 17.54 0.72 10.63
N GLN A 233 17.40 1.71 9.71
CA GLN A 233 17.55 3.13 10.04
C GLN A 233 16.44 3.58 11.02
N ALA A 234 15.18 3.20 10.77
CA ALA A 234 14.07 3.49 11.68
C ALA A 234 14.31 2.91 13.08
N CYS A 235 14.80 1.68 13.18
CA CYS A 235 15.20 1.07 14.46
C CYS A 235 16.29 1.89 15.18
N ARG A 236 17.32 2.34 14.47
CA ARG A 236 18.38 3.20 15.05
C ARG A 236 17.83 4.53 15.57
N MET A 237 16.86 5.12 14.87
CA MET A 237 16.21 6.37 15.30
C MET A 237 15.31 6.15 16.52
N LEU A 238 14.64 5.00 16.60
CA LEU A 238 13.80 4.62 17.75
C LEU A 238 14.63 4.39 19.03
N MET A 239 15.90 3.99 18.91
CA MET A 239 16.79 3.72 20.05
C MET A 239 17.47 4.95 20.62
N LYS A 240 17.39 6.11 19.96
CA LYS A 240 17.93 7.40 20.42
C LYS A 240 16.94 8.14 21.29
#